data_2fb4a9260ec4c7df75f001d62491ea56
#
_entry.id   2fb4a9260ec4c7df75f001d62491ea56
#
_cell.length_a   1.000
_cell.length_b   1.000
_cell.length_c   1.000
_cell.angle_alpha   90.00
_cell.angle_beta   90.00
_cell.angle_gamma   90.00
#
_symmetry.space_group_name_H-M   'P 1'
#
loop_
_entity.id
_entity.type
_entity.pdbx_description
1 polymer ?
#
loop_
_entity_poly.entity_id
_entity_poly.type
_entity_poly.pdbx_seq_one_letter_code
_entity_poly.pdbx_strand_id
1 'polypeptide(L)'
;MGDWSFGKHYSPDVALSVAAAASAAVPYAIGAMPLALPAEGWWRTDPATNKAVEKKQPPWRTVRLWDGGAYENLGLESLYKPGRELINCNFLICSDASGPLNPPGRSPVGALLRGHLAGPRLFDVGSDQIRSLRSRILVADLTSGRISGALVRMGNSVRSLDVKADKTRPLGFYDGVQPDSEPSAAVEYPTDLKALSAADFDRLARHGFEAADTTLTTYAAAAFPQSLPWSEIA
;
A
#
# COMPACT_ATOMS: atom_id res chain seq x y z
N MET A 1 14.75 0.59 -13.25
CA MET A 1 13.41 0.97 -13.72
C MET A 1 13.02 0.15 -14.94
N GLY A 2 11.74 0.02 -15.26
CA GLY A 2 11.37 -0.73 -16.47
C GLY A 2 9.91 -1.09 -16.55
N ASP A 3 9.54 -1.56 -17.72
CA ASP A 3 8.24 -2.07 -18.08
C ASP A 3 8.40 -3.18 -19.12
N TRP A 4 7.45 -4.08 -19.22
CA TRP A 4 7.48 -5.19 -20.18
C TRP A 4 7.50 -4.71 -21.65
N SER A 5 6.92 -3.56 -21.92
CA SER A 5 6.80 -3.00 -23.29
C SER A 5 8.10 -2.41 -23.80
N PHE A 6 8.83 -1.67 -22.96
CA PHE A 6 10.07 -0.98 -23.37
C PHE A 6 11.35 -1.55 -22.74
N GLY A 7 11.26 -2.52 -21.85
CA GLY A 7 12.39 -3.22 -21.26
C GLY A 7 12.77 -2.72 -19.87
N LYS A 8 13.87 -3.24 -19.34
CA LYS A 8 14.39 -2.94 -18.01
C LYS A 8 15.76 -2.30 -18.09
N HIS A 9 15.95 -1.21 -17.34
CA HIS A 9 17.23 -0.55 -17.14
C HIS A 9 17.68 -0.79 -15.68
N TYR A 10 18.83 -1.43 -15.49
CA TYR A 10 19.25 -1.89 -14.16
C TYR A 10 19.87 -0.78 -13.31
N SER A 11 20.53 0.20 -13.94
CA SER A 11 21.20 1.30 -13.21
C SER A 11 20.82 2.65 -13.85
N PRO A 12 19.55 3.08 -13.76
CA PRO A 12 19.16 4.37 -14.31
C PRO A 12 19.73 5.50 -13.46
N ASP A 13 20.28 6.51 -14.12
CA ASP A 13 20.66 7.77 -13.46
C ASP A 13 19.42 8.66 -13.32
N VAL A 14 18.61 8.33 -12.31
CA VAL A 14 17.38 9.05 -11.96
C VAL A 14 17.45 9.45 -10.50
N ALA A 15 17.34 10.73 -10.21
CA ALA A 15 17.33 11.21 -8.84
C ALA A 15 16.15 10.62 -8.05
N LEU A 16 16.39 10.28 -6.77
CA LEU A 16 15.35 9.75 -5.89
C LEU A 16 14.13 10.68 -5.77
N SER A 17 14.37 12.00 -5.78
CA SER A 17 13.31 13.02 -5.76
C SER A 17 12.40 12.93 -7.00
N VAL A 18 12.95 12.61 -8.17
CA VAL A 18 12.19 12.40 -9.42
C VAL A 18 11.34 11.13 -9.30
N ALA A 19 11.91 10.05 -8.75
CA ALA A 19 11.16 8.80 -8.54
C ALA A 19 10.04 9.01 -7.52
N ALA A 20 10.29 9.73 -6.43
CA ALA A 20 9.29 10.06 -5.41
C ALA A 20 8.17 10.94 -5.99
N ALA A 21 8.51 11.98 -6.76
CA ALA A 21 7.53 12.84 -7.41
C ALA A 21 6.66 12.07 -8.43
N ALA A 22 7.25 11.14 -9.19
CA ALA A 22 6.51 10.27 -10.09
C ALA A 22 5.56 9.34 -9.34
N SER A 23 6.00 8.79 -8.21
CA SER A 23 5.18 7.93 -7.35
C SER A 23 4.00 8.67 -6.70
N ALA A 24 4.09 9.99 -6.54
CA ALA A 24 3.05 10.87 -5.99
C ALA A 24 2.25 11.63 -7.05
N ALA A 25 2.37 11.27 -8.33
CA ALA A 25 1.69 11.93 -9.44
C ALA A 25 0.22 11.51 -9.55
N VAL A 26 -0.57 11.86 -8.52
CA VAL A 26 -1.98 11.45 -8.36
C VAL A 26 -2.82 11.93 -9.54
N PRO A 27 -3.56 11.04 -10.21
CA PRO A 27 -4.48 11.40 -11.27
C PRO A 27 -5.48 12.47 -10.82
N TYR A 28 -5.79 13.39 -11.73
CA TYR A 28 -6.72 14.52 -11.52
C TYR A 28 -6.28 15.58 -10.49
N ALA A 29 -5.30 15.30 -9.61
CA ALA A 29 -4.78 16.26 -8.64
C ALA A 29 -3.45 16.88 -9.10
N ILE A 30 -2.48 16.05 -9.44
CA ILE A 30 -1.13 16.48 -9.86
C ILE A 30 -0.92 16.26 -11.35
N GLY A 31 -1.41 15.14 -11.86
CA GLY A 31 -1.26 14.76 -13.26
C GLY A 31 0.00 13.94 -13.55
N ALA A 32 0.12 13.47 -14.79
CA ALA A 32 1.21 12.60 -15.21
C ALA A 32 2.55 13.35 -15.26
N MET A 33 3.56 12.75 -14.65
CA MET A 33 4.93 13.25 -14.68
C MET A 33 5.69 12.73 -15.92
N PRO A 34 6.23 13.59 -16.80
CA PRO A 34 7.07 13.15 -17.91
C PRO A 34 8.44 12.70 -17.38
N LEU A 35 8.91 11.53 -17.82
CA LEU A 35 10.24 11.02 -17.54
C LEU A 35 10.98 10.75 -18.85
N ALA A 36 12.11 11.42 -19.05
CA ALA A 36 13.02 11.13 -20.15
C ALA A 36 13.70 9.77 -19.90
N LEU A 37 13.67 8.89 -20.89
CA LEU A 37 14.30 7.59 -20.81
C LEU A 37 15.77 7.69 -21.26
N PRO A 38 16.72 7.03 -20.58
CA PRO A 38 18.09 6.85 -21.07
C PRO A 38 18.10 6.27 -22.47
N ALA A 39 19.01 6.78 -23.31
CA ALA A 39 19.11 6.32 -24.71
C ALA A 39 19.59 4.88 -24.82
N GLU A 40 20.37 4.41 -23.85
CA GLU A 40 21.01 3.10 -23.83
C GLU A 40 20.81 2.38 -22.48
N GLY A 41 21.29 1.15 -22.36
CA GLY A 41 21.27 0.40 -21.09
C GLY A 41 19.97 -0.38 -20.84
N TRP A 42 19.13 -0.52 -21.85
CA TRP A 42 17.88 -1.27 -21.77
C TRP A 42 18.03 -2.72 -22.21
N TRP A 43 17.27 -3.58 -21.54
CA TRP A 43 17.29 -5.02 -21.75
C TRP A 43 15.87 -5.59 -21.76
N ARG A 44 15.64 -6.53 -22.67
CA ARG A 44 14.52 -7.46 -22.52
C ARG A 44 14.88 -8.48 -21.43
N THR A 45 13.95 -8.78 -20.56
CA THR A 45 14.14 -9.77 -19.50
C THR A 45 13.33 -11.01 -19.78
N ASP A 46 13.86 -12.15 -19.36
CA ASP A 46 13.11 -13.40 -19.30
C ASP A 46 12.05 -13.30 -18.20
N PRO A 47 10.76 -13.55 -18.49
CA PRO A 47 9.69 -13.41 -17.50
C PRO A 47 9.78 -14.40 -16.33
N ALA A 48 10.40 -15.56 -16.54
CA ALA A 48 10.52 -16.59 -15.52
C ALA A 48 11.69 -16.33 -14.56
N THR A 49 12.82 -15.87 -15.09
CA THR A 49 14.06 -15.70 -14.32
C THR A 49 14.37 -14.24 -13.98
N ASN A 50 13.66 -13.29 -14.59
CA ASN A 50 13.91 -11.85 -14.51
C ASN A 50 15.35 -11.43 -14.90
N LYS A 51 16.08 -12.27 -15.62
CA LYS A 51 17.42 -11.99 -16.10
C LYS A 51 17.40 -11.28 -17.46
N ALA A 52 18.40 -10.44 -17.68
CA ALA A 52 18.61 -9.80 -18.97
C ALA A 52 18.96 -10.84 -20.04
N VAL A 53 18.27 -10.82 -21.18
CA VAL A 53 18.49 -11.77 -22.27
C VAL A 53 18.91 -11.09 -23.57
N GLU A 54 18.48 -9.86 -23.81
CA GLU A 54 18.74 -9.16 -25.06
C GLU A 54 18.75 -7.65 -24.84
N LYS A 55 19.67 -6.93 -25.50
CA LYS A 55 19.64 -5.46 -25.54
C LYS A 55 18.37 -4.99 -26.25
N LYS A 56 17.75 -3.98 -25.72
CA LYS A 56 16.52 -3.37 -26.27
C LYS A 56 16.66 -1.87 -26.34
N GLN A 57 16.03 -1.27 -27.31
CA GLN A 57 15.85 0.17 -27.40
C GLN A 57 14.39 0.51 -27.06
N PRO A 58 14.11 1.44 -26.12
CA PRO A 58 12.75 1.88 -25.91
C PRO A 58 12.20 2.54 -27.20
N PRO A 59 10.93 2.27 -27.55
CA PRO A 59 10.31 2.88 -28.73
C PRO A 59 10.02 4.38 -28.53
N TRP A 60 10.09 4.86 -27.31
CA TRP A 60 9.83 6.25 -26.92
C TRP A 60 11.04 6.85 -26.21
N ARG A 61 11.22 8.16 -26.36
CA ARG A 61 12.23 8.92 -25.61
C ARG A 61 11.74 9.42 -24.26
N THR A 62 10.44 9.50 -24.09
CA THR A 62 9.78 9.99 -22.88
C THR A 62 8.55 9.15 -22.58
N VAL A 63 8.35 8.80 -21.34
CA VAL A 63 7.13 8.17 -20.82
C VAL A 63 6.44 9.12 -19.85
N ARG A 64 5.14 8.95 -19.69
CA ARG A 64 4.36 9.65 -18.67
C ARG A 64 4.03 8.68 -17.56
N LEU A 65 4.48 9.03 -16.35
CA LEU A 65 4.27 8.23 -15.15
C LEU A 65 3.12 8.82 -14.33
N TRP A 66 2.35 7.95 -13.75
CA TRP A 66 1.30 8.27 -12.80
C TRP A 66 1.67 7.71 -11.44
N ASP A 67 0.97 8.16 -10.40
CA ASP A 67 1.05 7.61 -9.06
C ASP A 67 0.97 6.08 -9.09
N GLY A 68 1.88 5.44 -8.34
CA GLY A 68 1.93 3.98 -8.24
C GLY A 68 0.65 3.37 -7.68
N GLY A 69 -0.06 4.09 -6.82
CA GLY A 69 -1.36 3.70 -6.28
C GLY A 69 -2.47 3.61 -7.33
N ALA A 70 -2.30 4.26 -8.50
CA ALA A 70 -3.20 4.09 -9.63
C ALA A 70 -3.18 2.67 -10.20
N TYR A 71 -2.04 1.98 -10.11
CA TYR A 71 -1.88 0.61 -10.55
C TYR A 71 -2.06 -0.37 -9.40
N GLU A 72 -1.37 -0.13 -8.28
CA GLU A 72 -1.41 -1.03 -7.13
C GLU A 72 -0.90 -0.32 -5.86
N ASN A 73 -1.79 -0.05 -4.91
CA ASN A 73 -1.50 0.78 -3.73
C ASN A 73 -0.91 0.01 -2.54
N LEU A 74 -0.79 -1.32 -2.62
CA LEU A 74 -0.22 -2.14 -1.55
C LEU A 74 1.29 -2.38 -1.70
N GLY A 75 1.88 -1.99 -2.84
CA GLY A 75 3.31 -2.17 -3.13
C GLY A 75 3.73 -3.63 -3.31
N LEU A 76 2.79 -4.53 -3.61
CA LEU A 76 3.02 -5.98 -3.65
C LEU A 76 3.73 -6.45 -4.92
N GLU A 77 3.51 -5.77 -6.04
CA GLU A 77 3.83 -6.29 -7.38
C GLU A 77 5.30 -6.70 -7.57
N SER A 78 6.22 -6.07 -6.86
CA SER A 78 7.67 -6.37 -6.94
C SER A 78 8.11 -7.54 -6.05
N LEU A 79 7.33 -7.88 -5.02
CA LEU A 79 7.70 -8.86 -3.99
C LEU A 79 6.80 -10.10 -4.00
N TYR A 80 5.57 -9.95 -4.47
CA TYR A 80 4.56 -11.00 -4.40
C TYR A 80 3.75 -11.09 -5.69
N LYS A 81 3.59 -12.31 -6.18
CA LYS A 81 2.69 -12.67 -7.28
C LYS A 81 1.74 -13.75 -6.80
N PRO A 82 0.42 -13.64 -7.01
CA PRO A 82 -0.54 -14.65 -6.61
C PRO A 82 -0.15 -16.07 -7.04
N GLY A 83 -0.21 -17.01 -6.11
CA GLY A 83 0.09 -18.41 -6.38
C GLY A 83 1.57 -18.74 -6.56
N ARG A 84 2.49 -17.80 -6.30
CA ARG A 84 3.94 -18.01 -6.38
C ARG A 84 4.58 -17.77 -5.02
N GLU A 85 5.83 -18.21 -4.87
CA GLU A 85 6.69 -17.84 -3.75
C GLU A 85 7.03 -16.34 -3.77
N LEU A 86 7.44 -15.81 -2.63
CA LEU A 86 7.90 -14.44 -2.51
C LEU A 86 9.18 -14.23 -3.34
N ILE A 87 9.32 -13.02 -3.89
CA ILE A 87 10.45 -12.66 -4.75
C ILE A 87 11.55 -12.03 -3.87
N ASN A 88 12.70 -12.69 -3.78
CA ASN A 88 13.89 -12.22 -3.05
C ASN A 88 13.69 -11.95 -1.54
N CYS A 89 12.65 -12.52 -0.94
CA CYS A 89 12.41 -12.47 0.50
C CYS A 89 11.68 -13.74 0.94
N ASN A 90 11.70 -14.03 2.23
CA ASN A 90 11.04 -15.18 2.83
C ASN A 90 9.91 -14.81 3.80
N PHE A 91 9.72 -13.51 4.04
CA PHE A 91 8.68 -12.96 4.89
C PHE A 91 8.22 -11.60 4.35
N LEU A 92 6.90 -11.38 4.28
CA LEU A 92 6.29 -10.17 3.74
C LEU A 92 5.41 -9.46 4.78
N ILE A 93 5.71 -8.22 5.08
CA ILE A 93 4.80 -7.34 5.80
C ILE A 93 4.21 -6.35 4.80
N CYS A 94 2.90 -6.40 4.62
CA CYS A 94 2.16 -5.46 3.79
C CYS A 94 1.36 -4.52 4.70
N SER A 95 1.49 -3.21 4.49
CA SER A 95 0.71 -2.18 5.19
C SER A 95 -0.36 -1.62 4.25
N ASP A 96 -1.63 -1.80 4.60
CA ASP A 96 -2.78 -1.18 3.95
C ASP A 96 -3.27 0.00 4.79
N ALA A 97 -2.70 1.18 4.53
CA ALA A 97 -3.07 2.44 5.15
C ALA A 97 -4.14 3.21 4.34
N SER A 98 -4.81 2.55 3.40
CA SER A 98 -5.84 3.18 2.56
C SER A 98 -7.10 3.47 3.34
N GLY A 99 -7.65 4.68 3.18
CA GLY A 99 -8.96 5.04 3.69
C GLY A 99 -10.09 4.30 2.97
N PRO A 100 -11.32 4.33 3.53
CA PRO A 100 -12.48 3.76 2.89
C PRO A 100 -12.86 4.55 1.63
N LEU A 101 -13.55 3.88 0.71
CA LEU A 101 -14.14 4.55 -0.43
C LEU A 101 -15.22 5.54 0.05
N ASN A 102 -14.96 6.83 -0.11
CA ASN A 102 -15.91 7.87 0.29
C ASN A 102 -17.26 7.71 -0.43
N PRO A 103 -18.39 7.95 0.25
CA PRO A 103 -19.68 7.98 -0.41
C PRO A 103 -19.71 9.08 -1.48
N PRO A 104 -20.45 8.89 -2.59
CA PRO A 104 -20.56 9.91 -3.63
C PRO A 104 -21.16 11.20 -3.06
N GLY A 105 -20.45 12.32 -3.25
CA GLY A 105 -20.94 13.64 -2.83
C GLY A 105 -22.30 13.93 -3.50
N ARG A 106 -23.27 14.46 -2.72
CA ARG A 106 -24.59 14.87 -3.21
C ARG A 106 -24.53 16.28 -3.81
N SER A 107 -23.73 16.51 -4.84
CA SER A 107 -23.74 17.79 -5.55
C SER A 107 -24.78 17.77 -6.67
N PRO A 108 -25.78 18.67 -6.66
CA PRO A 108 -26.74 18.79 -7.76
C PRO A 108 -26.05 19.19 -9.09
N VAL A 109 -24.95 19.94 -9.02
CA VAL A 109 -24.16 20.30 -10.20
C VAL A 109 -23.41 19.07 -10.75
N GLY A 110 -22.93 18.18 -9.89
CA GLY A 110 -22.33 16.91 -10.30
C GLY A 110 -23.31 15.96 -10.97
N ALA A 111 -24.60 16.06 -10.66
CA ALA A 111 -25.65 15.30 -11.33
C ALA A 111 -25.93 15.79 -12.76
N LEU A 112 -25.77 17.08 -13.01
CA LEU A 112 -25.98 17.70 -14.34
C LEU A 112 -24.79 17.40 -15.29
N LEU A 113 -23.58 17.26 -14.73
CA LEU A 113 -22.34 16.99 -15.48
C LEU A 113 -22.02 15.48 -15.54
N ARG A 114 -23.01 14.63 -15.47
CA ARG A 114 -22.85 13.17 -15.55
C ARG A 114 -22.08 12.79 -16.80
N GLY A 115 -20.95 12.12 -16.58
CA GLY A 115 -20.04 11.65 -17.63
C GLY A 115 -18.70 12.38 -17.67
N HIS A 116 -18.64 13.70 -17.61
CA HIS A 116 -17.36 14.43 -17.68
C HIS A 116 -16.62 14.55 -16.34
N LEU A 117 -17.33 14.57 -15.21
CA LEU A 117 -16.75 14.59 -13.87
C LEU A 117 -16.77 13.22 -13.17
N ALA A 118 -17.17 12.16 -13.87
CA ALA A 118 -17.18 10.81 -13.32
C ALA A 118 -15.78 10.17 -13.26
N GLY A 119 -14.81 10.70 -13.98
CA GLY A 119 -13.45 10.14 -14.06
C GLY A 119 -12.77 9.94 -12.71
N PRO A 120 -12.71 10.93 -11.80
CA PRO A 120 -12.14 10.75 -10.46
C PRO A 120 -12.84 9.65 -9.67
N ARG A 121 -14.17 9.59 -9.71
CA ARG A 121 -14.93 8.57 -9.00
C ARG A 121 -14.74 7.17 -9.57
N LEU A 122 -14.65 7.03 -10.88
CA LEU A 122 -14.35 5.76 -11.54
C LEU A 122 -12.94 5.29 -11.17
N PHE A 123 -11.98 6.21 -11.10
CA PHE A 123 -10.64 5.92 -10.63
C PHE A 123 -10.65 5.40 -9.19
N ASP A 124 -11.34 6.08 -8.27
CA ASP A 124 -11.45 5.68 -6.86
C ASP A 124 -12.07 4.28 -6.73
N VAL A 125 -13.17 4.01 -7.44
CA VAL A 125 -13.83 2.70 -7.45
C VAL A 125 -12.91 1.62 -8.01
N GLY A 126 -12.22 1.90 -9.11
CA GLY A 126 -11.26 0.96 -9.72
C GLY A 126 -10.08 0.65 -8.80
N SER A 127 -9.50 1.66 -8.19
CA SER A 127 -8.38 1.51 -7.25
C SER A 127 -8.78 0.74 -6.00
N ASP A 128 -9.96 1.02 -5.44
CA ASP A 128 -10.49 0.27 -4.29
C ASP A 128 -10.77 -1.19 -4.65
N GLN A 129 -11.30 -1.46 -5.83
CA GLN A 129 -11.52 -2.83 -6.31
C GLN A 129 -10.21 -3.60 -6.47
N ILE A 130 -9.18 -2.98 -7.06
CA ILE A 130 -7.84 -3.58 -7.20
C ILE A 130 -7.26 -3.89 -5.82
N ARG A 131 -7.29 -2.92 -4.90
CA ARG A 131 -6.83 -3.09 -3.52
C ARG A 131 -7.55 -4.23 -2.82
N SER A 132 -8.87 -4.27 -2.91
CA SER A 132 -9.72 -5.29 -2.28
C SER A 132 -9.44 -6.70 -2.83
N LEU A 133 -9.27 -6.84 -4.14
CA LEU A 133 -8.92 -8.11 -4.78
C LEU A 133 -7.52 -8.57 -4.35
N ARG A 134 -6.53 -7.69 -4.42
CA ARG A 134 -5.15 -7.99 -4.04
C ARG A 134 -5.04 -8.38 -2.57
N SER A 135 -5.71 -7.64 -1.68
CA SER A 135 -5.76 -7.96 -0.24
C SER A 135 -6.37 -9.33 0.03
N ARG A 136 -7.48 -9.67 -0.63
CA ARG A 136 -8.13 -10.99 -0.44
C ARG A 136 -7.23 -12.14 -0.89
N ILE A 137 -6.55 -11.99 -2.03
CA ILE A 137 -5.64 -13.03 -2.54
C ILE A 137 -4.43 -13.16 -1.62
N LEU A 138 -3.84 -12.03 -1.18
CA LEU A 138 -2.73 -12.05 -0.23
C LEU A 138 -3.12 -12.76 1.07
N VAL A 139 -4.28 -12.42 1.66
CA VAL A 139 -4.78 -13.06 2.88
C VAL A 139 -4.99 -14.56 2.67
N ALA A 140 -5.54 -14.98 1.54
CA ALA A 140 -5.71 -16.40 1.23
C ALA A 140 -4.37 -17.15 1.17
N ASP A 141 -3.35 -16.57 0.56
CA ASP A 141 -2.02 -17.18 0.48
C ASP A 141 -1.29 -17.19 1.84
N LEU A 142 -1.47 -16.15 2.67
CA LEU A 142 -0.99 -16.12 4.06
C LEU A 142 -1.70 -17.16 4.93
N THR A 143 -3.02 -17.25 4.84
CA THR A 143 -3.82 -18.19 5.66
C THR A 143 -3.57 -19.64 5.28
N SER A 144 -3.32 -19.93 4.00
CA SER A 144 -2.98 -21.29 3.55
C SER A 144 -1.53 -21.68 3.86
N GLY A 145 -0.70 -20.77 4.39
CA GLY A 145 0.73 -21.01 4.64
C GLY A 145 1.58 -21.07 3.36
N ARG A 146 1.05 -20.66 2.21
CA ARG A 146 1.82 -20.61 0.95
C ARG A 146 2.98 -19.63 1.03
N ILE A 147 2.77 -18.49 1.69
CA ILE A 147 3.78 -17.50 2.00
C ILE A 147 3.74 -17.14 3.47
N SER A 148 4.87 -16.69 4.01
CA SER A 148 4.98 -16.19 5.38
C SER A 148 4.88 -14.68 5.40
N GLY A 149 4.14 -14.13 6.35
CA GLY A 149 3.98 -12.68 6.47
C GLY A 149 2.73 -12.25 7.19
N ALA A 150 2.40 -10.96 7.05
CA ALA A 150 1.20 -10.36 7.60
C ALA A 150 0.68 -9.20 6.76
N LEU A 151 -0.63 -8.97 6.80
CA LEU A 151 -1.28 -7.78 6.25
C LEU A 151 -1.78 -6.91 7.42
N VAL A 152 -1.10 -5.80 7.65
CA VAL A 152 -1.49 -4.77 8.61
C VAL A 152 -2.49 -3.84 7.95
N ARG A 153 -3.64 -3.61 8.58
CA ARG A 153 -4.67 -2.70 8.05
C ARG A 153 -4.96 -1.57 9.02
N MET A 154 -5.02 -0.37 8.49
CA MET A 154 -5.59 0.77 9.19
C MET A 154 -7.04 0.49 9.56
N GLY A 155 -7.49 0.97 10.72
CA GLY A 155 -8.85 0.77 11.21
C GLY A 155 -9.06 -0.50 12.04
N ASN A 156 -8.08 -1.39 12.14
CA ASN A 156 -8.13 -2.50 13.08
C ASN A 156 -7.72 -2.02 14.48
N SER A 157 -8.60 -2.20 15.47
CA SER A 157 -8.23 -2.05 16.89
C SER A 157 -7.60 -3.33 17.42
N VAL A 158 -6.80 -3.20 18.49
CA VAL A 158 -6.22 -4.34 19.21
C VAL A 158 -7.33 -5.33 19.62
N ARG A 159 -8.41 -4.81 20.21
CA ARG A 159 -9.55 -5.61 20.65
C ARG A 159 -10.25 -6.32 19.48
N SER A 160 -10.44 -5.64 18.36
CA SER A 160 -11.07 -6.23 17.18
C SER A 160 -10.24 -7.35 16.56
N LEU A 161 -8.92 -7.24 16.60
CA LEU A 161 -8.00 -8.28 16.13
C LEU A 161 -7.99 -9.48 17.08
N ASP A 162 -7.95 -9.25 18.38
CA ASP A 162 -7.99 -10.33 19.37
C ASP A 162 -9.31 -11.12 19.29
N VAL A 163 -10.45 -10.44 19.11
CA VAL A 163 -11.75 -11.12 18.90
C VAL A 163 -11.73 -11.98 17.63
N LYS A 164 -11.20 -11.47 16.52
CA LYS A 164 -11.11 -12.22 15.27
C LYS A 164 -10.20 -13.46 15.37
N ALA A 165 -9.19 -13.38 16.23
CA ALA A 165 -8.21 -14.45 16.43
C ALA A 165 -8.54 -15.37 17.61
N ASP A 166 -9.70 -15.19 18.27
CA ASP A 166 -10.08 -15.90 19.50
C ASP A 166 -8.99 -15.85 20.58
N LYS A 167 -8.35 -14.68 20.71
CA LYS A 167 -7.22 -14.46 21.61
C LYS A 167 -7.67 -13.83 22.91
N THR A 168 -7.37 -14.49 24.03
CA THR A 168 -7.64 -13.97 25.36
C THR A 168 -6.42 -13.22 25.91
N ARG A 169 -6.64 -12.03 26.45
CA ARG A 169 -5.61 -11.20 27.07
C ARG A 169 -5.74 -11.19 28.60
N PRO A 170 -4.65 -10.95 29.33
CA PRO A 170 -4.70 -10.75 30.78
C PRO A 170 -5.62 -9.58 31.19
N LEU A 171 -6.12 -9.62 32.40
CA LEU A 171 -6.92 -8.53 32.98
C LEU A 171 -6.10 -7.23 32.95
N GLY A 172 -6.73 -6.12 32.56
CA GLY A 172 -6.09 -4.82 32.48
C GLY A 172 -5.22 -4.58 31.22
N PHE A 173 -5.02 -5.58 30.37
CA PHE A 173 -4.22 -5.41 29.14
C PHE A 173 -4.73 -4.25 28.28
N TYR A 174 -6.05 -4.11 28.15
CA TYR A 174 -6.64 -3.08 27.28
C TYR A 174 -6.60 -1.67 27.86
N ASP A 175 -6.21 -1.50 29.13
CA ASP A 175 -6.05 -0.17 29.72
C ASP A 175 -4.82 0.57 29.16
N GLY A 176 -3.88 -0.19 28.59
CA GLY A 176 -2.66 0.33 27.97
C GLY A 176 -2.75 0.58 26.45
N VAL A 177 -3.89 0.29 25.80
CA VAL A 177 -4.08 0.46 24.37
C VAL A 177 -5.09 1.53 24.04
N GLN A 178 -5.06 2.03 22.81
CA GLN A 178 -6.05 3.01 22.34
C GLN A 178 -7.48 2.44 22.38
N PRO A 179 -8.49 3.26 22.72
CA PRO A 179 -9.89 2.87 22.67
C PRO A 179 -10.33 2.58 21.21
N ASP A 180 -11.34 1.73 21.05
CA ASP A 180 -11.81 1.28 19.72
C ASP A 180 -12.34 2.41 18.81
N SER A 181 -12.58 3.62 19.35
CA SER A 181 -12.93 4.82 18.57
C SER A 181 -11.76 5.40 17.78
N GLU A 182 -10.53 5.24 18.25
CA GLU A 182 -9.34 5.84 17.60
C GLU A 182 -9.02 5.25 16.23
N PRO A 183 -9.07 3.92 16.01
CA PRO A 183 -8.94 3.33 14.69
C PRO A 183 -9.94 3.90 13.67
N SER A 184 -11.18 4.12 14.06
CA SER A 184 -12.19 4.73 13.19
C SER A 184 -11.84 6.18 12.84
N ALA A 185 -11.40 6.96 13.84
CA ALA A 185 -10.94 8.33 13.62
C ALA A 185 -9.68 8.40 12.73
N ALA A 186 -8.78 7.43 12.85
CA ALA A 186 -7.59 7.33 11.98
C ALA A 186 -7.98 7.05 10.53
N VAL A 187 -8.94 6.17 10.30
CA VAL A 187 -9.47 5.85 8.95
C VAL A 187 -10.14 7.05 8.30
N GLU A 188 -10.82 7.88 9.08
CA GLU A 188 -11.53 9.09 8.62
C GLU A 188 -10.64 10.32 8.56
N TYR A 189 -9.38 10.23 8.97
CA TYR A 189 -8.46 11.37 8.95
C TYR A 189 -8.27 11.89 7.51
N PRO A 190 -8.38 13.20 7.28
CA PRO A 190 -8.31 13.77 5.94
C PRO A 190 -6.99 13.46 5.25
N THR A 191 -7.04 12.93 4.03
CA THR A 191 -5.87 12.78 3.17
C THR A 191 -5.67 14.10 2.42
N ASP A 192 -5.04 15.06 3.10
CA ASP A 192 -4.63 16.33 2.51
C ASP A 192 -3.12 16.54 2.74
N LEU A 193 -2.52 17.50 2.04
CA LEU A 193 -1.08 17.77 2.14
C LEU A 193 -0.74 18.79 3.24
N LYS A 194 -1.59 18.93 4.27
CA LYS A 194 -1.33 19.79 5.39
C LYS A 194 -0.42 19.12 6.41
N ALA A 195 0.37 19.93 7.10
CA ALA A 195 1.17 19.44 8.21
C ALA A 195 0.25 18.94 9.34
N LEU A 196 0.57 17.77 9.88
CA LEU A 196 -0.11 17.23 11.06
C LEU A 196 0.21 18.08 12.29
N SER A 197 -0.75 18.21 13.20
CA SER A 197 -0.44 18.63 14.57
C SER A 197 0.36 17.54 15.28
N ALA A 198 1.16 17.88 16.29
CA ALA A 198 1.90 16.89 17.07
C ALA A 198 0.95 15.85 17.70
N ALA A 199 -0.19 16.28 18.23
CA ALA A 199 -1.18 15.39 18.81
C ALA A 199 -1.80 14.41 17.77
N ASP A 200 -2.08 14.88 16.55
CA ASP A 200 -2.58 14.01 15.50
C ASP A 200 -1.52 13.03 15.03
N PHE A 201 -0.27 13.51 14.93
CA PHE A 201 0.86 12.63 14.58
C PHE A 201 1.01 11.49 15.60
N ASP A 202 1.06 11.82 16.90
CA ASP A 202 1.21 10.83 17.96
C ASP A 202 0.05 9.83 17.98
N ARG A 203 -1.18 10.33 17.81
CA ARG A 203 -2.37 9.48 17.76
C ARG A 203 -2.35 8.50 16.58
N LEU A 204 -2.01 8.98 15.37
CA LEU A 204 -1.93 8.17 14.18
C LEU A 204 -0.75 7.19 14.23
N ALA A 205 0.41 7.63 14.71
CA ALA A 205 1.59 6.80 14.89
C ALA A 205 1.32 5.66 15.87
N ARG A 206 0.70 5.96 17.01
CA ARG A 206 0.30 4.97 18.00
C ARG A 206 -0.70 3.97 17.42
N HIS A 207 -1.73 4.43 16.67
CA HIS A 207 -2.66 3.53 16.00
C HIS A 207 -1.94 2.58 15.04
N GLY A 208 -1.06 3.10 14.18
CA GLY A 208 -0.28 2.28 13.25
C GLY A 208 0.57 1.24 13.96
N PHE A 209 1.23 1.64 15.04
CA PHE A 209 2.03 0.74 15.87
C PHE A 209 1.17 -0.38 16.50
N GLU A 210 0.11 -0.04 17.20
CA GLU A 210 -0.76 -1.01 17.88
C GLU A 210 -1.41 -1.99 16.90
N ALA A 211 -1.84 -1.52 15.72
CA ALA A 211 -2.36 -2.37 14.66
C ALA A 211 -1.29 -3.33 14.10
N ALA A 212 -0.07 -2.85 13.92
CA ALA A 212 1.05 -3.67 13.44
C ALA A 212 1.47 -4.70 14.48
N ASP A 213 1.74 -4.27 15.70
CA ASP A 213 2.16 -5.15 16.80
C ASP A 213 1.16 -6.28 17.03
N THR A 214 -0.13 -5.95 17.15
CA THR A 214 -1.16 -6.95 17.37
C THR A 214 -1.33 -7.90 16.18
N THR A 215 -1.27 -7.38 14.95
CA THR A 215 -1.34 -8.21 13.74
C THR A 215 -0.16 -9.18 13.67
N LEU A 216 1.05 -8.71 13.89
CA LEU A 216 2.27 -9.52 13.80
C LEU A 216 2.34 -10.57 14.91
N THR A 217 2.07 -10.19 16.15
CA THR A 217 2.07 -11.12 17.29
C THR A 217 0.92 -12.12 17.25
N THR A 218 -0.12 -11.86 16.48
CA THR A 218 -1.25 -12.77 16.33
C THR A 218 -1.06 -13.73 15.15
N TYR A 219 -0.72 -13.21 13.98
CA TYR A 219 -0.69 -14.00 12.73
C TYR A 219 0.71 -14.43 12.29
N ALA A 220 1.75 -13.88 12.90
CA ALA A 220 3.13 -14.21 12.64
C ALA A 220 3.93 -14.45 13.95
N ALA A 221 3.30 -15.05 14.96
CA ALA A 221 3.85 -15.25 16.30
C ALA A 221 5.20 -15.98 16.32
N ALA A 222 5.50 -16.85 15.35
CA ALA A 222 6.80 -17.51 15.26
C ALA A 222 7.95 -16.53 15.01
N ALA A 223 7.70 -15.44 14.27
CA ALA A 223 8.68 -14.39 14.00
C ALA A 223 8.57 -13.23 15.02
N PHE A 224 7.40 -13.01 15.58
CA PHE A 224 7.09 -11.92 16.52
C PHE A 224 6.40 -12.49 17.77
N PRO A 225 7.15 -13.14 18.68
CA PRO A 225 6.57 -13.88 19.82
C PRO A 225 6.04 -12.99 20.95
N GLN A 226 6.42 -11.71 20.98
CA GLN A 226 6.11 -10.79 22.06
C GLN A 226 5.49 -9.50 21.54
N SER A 227 4.47 -9.01 22.22
CA SER A 227 3.89 -7.69 22.03
C SER A 227 4.68 -6.65 22.79
N LEU A 228 4.88 -5.49 22.18
CA LEU A 228 5.56 -4.35 22.79
C LEU A 228 4.53 -3.28 23.16
N PRO A 229 4.60 -2.68 24.34
CA PRO A 229 3.75 -1.55 24.68
C PRO A 229 4.25 -0.27 23.98
N TRP A 230 3.33 0.60 23.57
CA TRP A 230 3.66 1.89 22.96
C TRP A 230 4.64 2.73 23.81
N SER A 231 4.50 2.70 25.14
CA SER A 231 5.35 3.42 26.08
C SER A 231 6.84 3.06 26.04
N GLU A 232 7.22 1.96 25.38
CA GLU A 232 8.64 1.60 25.20
C GLU A 232 9.25 2.21 23.93
N ILE A 233 8.44 2.86 23.09
CA ILE A 233 8.86 3.36 21.77
C ILE A 233 8.70 4.88 21.66
N ALA A 234 7.78 5.46 22.42
CA ALA A 234 7.43 6.89 22.41
C ALA A 234 8.43 7.75 23.21
#